data_88d7805afe9b729f8463d56a35c9ce76
#
_entry.id   88d7805afe9b729f8463d56a35c9ce76
#
_cell.length_a   1.000
_cell.length_b   1.000
_cell.length_c   1.000
_cell.angle_alpha   90.00
_cell.angle_beta   90.00
_cell.angle_gamma   90.00
#
_symmetry.space_group_name_H-M   'P 1'
#
loop_
_entity.id
_entity.type
_entity.pdbx_description
1 polymer ?
#
loop_
_entity_poly.entity_id
_entity_poly.type
_entity_poly.pdbx_seq_one_letter_code
_entity_poly.pdbx_strand_id
1 'polypeptide(L)'
;MIETLKALCKLSGPSGFESDVREYLRAQAEPCADHVVEDATGNLIVFKKGRVHVKNPPLLCAHMDEVGLLARRADDNGFLKFSFSG
;
A
#
# COMPACT_ATOMS: atom_id res chain seq x y z
N MET A 1 -1.42 11.66 12.49
CA MET A 1 -1.60 11.75 11.03
C MET A 1 -0.29 12.07 10.29
N ILE A 2 0.42 13.12 10.68
CA ILE A 2 1.71 13.49 10.05
C ILE A 2 2.76 12.38 10.18
N GLU A 3 2.84 11.74 11.34
CA GLU A 3 3.79 10.64 11.55
C GLU A 3 3.49 9.44 10.64
N THR A 4 2.21 9.13 10.44
CA THR A 4 1.78 8.08 9.50
C THR A 4 2.18 8.43 8.07
N LEU A 5 1.94 9.67 7.66
CA LEU A 5 2.33 10.15 6.34
C LEU A 5 3.84 10.07 6.12
N LYS A 6 4.63 10.50 7.10
CA LYS A 6 6.10 10.42 7.04
C LYS A 6 6.57 8.96 6.93
N ALA A 7 5.96 8.06 7.68
CA ALA A 7 6.30 6.64 7.65
C ALA A 7 6.01 6.04 6.27
N LEU A 8 4.84 6.33 5.70
CA LEU A 8 4.46 5.85 4.37
C LEU A 8 5.39 6.40 3.27
N CYS A 9 5.75 7.68 3.35
CA CYS A 9 6.64 8.29 2.36
C CYS A 9 8.07 7.73 2.37
N LYS A 10 8.49 7.06 3.43
CA LYS A 10 9.80 6.42 3.53
C LYS A 10 9.82 5.00 2.96
N LEU A 11 8.67 4.42 2.72
CA LEU A 11 8.57 3.06 2.20
C LEU A 11 8.65 3.06 0.68
N SER A 12 9.22 2.01 0.13
CA SER A 12 9.21 1.79 -1.32
C SER A 12 7.88 1.14 -1.70
N GLY A 13 7.17 1.76 -2.63
CA GLY A 13 5.86 1.27 -3.02
C GLY A 13 5.42 1.60 -4.44
N PRO A 14 6.31 1.44 -5.47
CA PRO A 14 5.84 1.61 -6.84
C PRO A 14 4.85 0.51 -7.22
N SER A 15 4.03 0.78 -8.23
CA SER A 15 3.00 -0.16 -8.69
C SER A 15 3.57 -1.55 -8.99
N GLY A 16 2.95 -2.57 -8.43
CA GLY A 16 3.43 -3.97 -8.50
C GLY A 16 4.40 -4.37 -7.40
N PHE A 17 4.90 -3.40 -6.60
CA PHE A 17 5.89 -3.62 -5.54
C PHE A 17 5.46 -2.94 -4.24
N GLU A 18 4.17 -3.07 -3.88
CA GLU A 18 3.57 -2.40 -2.74
C GLU A 18 3.67 -3.17 -1.43
N SER A 19 4.42 -4.27 -1.38
CA SER A 19 4.47 -5.16 -0.21
C SER A 19 4.80 -4.44 1.10
N ASP A 20 5.80 -3.55 1.07
CA ASP A 20 6.23 -2.83 2.28
C ASP A 20 5.13 -1.89 2.79
N VAL A 21 4.45 -1.21 1.88
CA VAL A 21 3.33 -0.33 2.22
C VAL A 21 2.16 -1.16 2.77
N ARG A 22 1.85 -2.29 2.14
CA ARG A 22 0.79 -3.19 2.57
C ARG A 22 1.03 -3.72 3.97
N GLU A 23 2.24 -4.18 4.26
CA GLU A 23 2.59 -4.69 5.58
C GLU A 23 2.51 -3.60 6.66
N TYR A 24 2.97 -2.40 6.35
CA TYR A 24 2.82 -1.26 7.26
C TYR A 24 1.35 -0.97 7.55
N LEU A 25 0.51 -0.90 6.52
CA LEU A 25 -0.92 -0.63 6.68
C LEU A 25 -1.62 -1.76 7.45
N ARG A 26 -1.25 -3.01 7.18
CA ARG A 26 -1.77 -4.16 7.93
C ARG A 26 -1.46 -4.02 9.41
N ALA A 27 -0.20 -3.73 9.76
CA ALA A 27 0.22 -3.58 11.15
C ALA A 27 -0.52 -2.45 11.86
N GLN A 28 -0.83 -1.37 11.15
CA GLN A 28 -1.60 -0.25 11.71
C GLN A 28 -3.09 -0.57 11.85
N ALA A 29 -3.64 -1.35 10.96
CA ALA A 29 -5.07 -1.66 10.92
C ALA A 29 -5.49 -2.80 11.86
N GLU A 30 -4.69 -3.83 11.99
CA GLU A 30 -5.04 -5.03 12.76
C GLU A 30 -5.51 -4.74 14.20
N PRO A 31 -4.86 -3.85 14.98
CA PRO A 31 -5.29 -3.58 16.34
C PRO A 31 -6.68 -2.96 16.46
N CYS A 32 -7.18 -2.31 15.43
CA CYS A 32 -8.45 -1.60 15.46
C CYS A 32 -9.50 -2.13 14.49
N ALA A 33 -9.21 -3.19 13.76
CA ALA A 33 -10.10 -3.79 12.78
C ALA A 33 -10.70 -5.11 13.30
N ASP A 34 -11.88 -5.46 12.81
CA ASP A 34 -12.48 -6.77 13.07
C ASP A 34 -11.92 -7.84 12.14
N HIS A 35 -11.68 -7.47 10.88
CA HIS A 35 -11.07 -8.36 9.88
C HIS A 35 -10.11 -7.59 9.00
N VAL A 36 -8.97 -8.21 8.68
CA VAL A 36 -8.01 -7.70 7.70
C VAL A 36 -7.68 -8.84 6.75
N VAL A 37 -7.90 -8.62 5.47
CA VAL A 37 -7.72 -9.64 4.42
C VAL A 37 -6.92 -9.03 3.27
N GLU A 38 -6.02 -9.82 2.70
CA GLU A 38 -5.35 -9.51 1.45
C GLU A 38 -5.94 -10.38 0.35
N ASP A 39 -6.37 -9.77 -0.75
CA ASP A 39 -6.92 -10.53 -1.88
C ASP A 39 -5.82 -10.99 -2.85
N ALA A 40 -6.23 -11.73 -3.89
CA ALA A 40 -5.30 -12.31 -4.86
C ALA A 40 -4.55 -11.27 -5.69
N THR A 41 -5.04 -10.05 -5.80
CA THR A 41 -4.41 -8.96 -6.54
C THR A 41 -3.60 -8.01 -5.66
N GLY A 42 -3.54 -8.30 -4.35
CA GLY A 42 -2.74 -7.54 -3.41
C GLY A 42 -3.47 -6.39 -2.74
N ASN A 43 -4.78 -6.27 -2.89
CA ASN A 43 -5.55 -5.29 -2.15
C ASN A 43 -5.62 -5.66 -0.68
N LEU A 44 -5.50 -4.67 0.19
CA LEU A 44 -5.71 -4.85 1.62
C LEU A 44 -7.12 -4.39 1.96
N ILE A 45 -7.91 -5.31 2.47
CA ILE A 45 -9.31 -5.06 2.82
C ILE A 45 -9.43 -5.08 4.33
N VAL A 46 -9.89 -3.98 4.90
CA VAL A 46 -10.05 -3.82 6.34
C VAL A 46 -11.53 -3.62 6.63
N PHE A 47 -12.06 -4.46 7.50
CA PHE A 47 -13.45 -4.38 7.94
C PHE A 47 -13.52 -3.99 9.42
N LYS A 48 -14.32 -2.99 9.71
CA LYS A 48 -14.60 -2.58 11.08
C LYS A 48 -16.09 -2.48 11.30
N LYS A 49 -16.60 -3.18 12.30
CA LYS A 49 -18.00 -3.09 12.69
C LYS A 49 -18.31 -1.73 13.31
N GLY A 50 -19.43 -1.16 12.88
CA GLY A 50 -20.00 0.01 13.53
C GLY A 50 -20.78 -0.37 14.80
N ARG A 51 -21.28 0.65 15.49
CA ARG A 51 -22.16 0.46 16.67
C ARG A 51 -23.51 -0.17 16.30
N VAL A 52 -23.98 0.11 15.10
CA VAL A 52 -25.26 -0.34 14.59
C VAL A 52 -25.03 -1.07 13.27
N HIS A 53 -25.67 -2.23 13.12
CA HIS A 53 -25.63 -2.95 11.86
C HIS A 53 -26.37 -2.15 10.78
N VAL A 54 -25.70 -1.90 9.65
CA VAL A 54 -26.28 -1.26 8.48
C VAL A 54 -26.20 -2.21 7.29
N LYS A 55 -27.24 -2.19 6.47
CA LYS A 55 -27.34 -3.09 5.32
C LYS A 55 -26.28 -2.78 4.26
N ASN A 56 -26.01 -1.50 4.05
CA ASN A 56 -25.06 -1.02 3.05
C ASN A 56 -24.03 -0.12 3.74
N PRO A 57 -22.98 -0.69 4.35
CA PRO A 57 -21.95 0.10 5.01
C PRO A 57 -21.15 0.93 4.00
N PRO A 58 -20.63 2.09 4.41
CA PRO A 58 -19.78 2.89 3.53
C PRO A 58 -18.48 2.14 3.23
N LEU A 59 -17.99 2.30 2.00
CA LEU A 59 -16.72 1.79 1.55
C LEU A 59 -15.78 2.96 1.28
N LEU A 60 -14.61 2.96 1.93
CA LEU A 60 -13.56 3.93 1.68
C LEU A 60 -12.46 3.24 0.86
N CYS A 61 -12.06 3.86 -0.24
CA CYS A 61 -11.03 3.32 -1.11
C CYS A 61 -9.90 4.33 -1.28
N ALA A 62 -8.68 3.83 -1.28
CA ALA A 62 -7.49 4.61 -1.60
C ALA A 62 -6.47 3.69 -2.27
N HIS A 63 -5.64 4.24 -3.14
CA HIS A 63 -4.57 3.47 -3.73
C HIS A 63 -3.37 3.40 -2.79
N MET A 64 -2.53 2.40 -3.00
CA MET A 64 -1.40 2.07 -2.14
C MET A 64 -0.07 2.43 -2.81
N ASP A 65 -0.04 2.42 -4.13
CA ASP A 65 1.15 2.64 -4.92
C ASP A 65 1.52 4.11 -5.05
N GLU A 66 2.76 4.35 -5.42
CA GLU A 66 3.28 5.67 -5.73
C GLU A 66 4.08 5.62 -7.02
N VAL A 67 4.37 6.79 -7.59
CA VAL A 67 5.26 6.90 -8.74
C VAL A 67 6.67 6.47 -8.35
N GLY A 68 7.38 5.87 -9.28
CA GLY A 68 8.72 5.40 -9.03
C GLY A 68 9.50 5.13 -10.31
N LEU A 69 10.71 4.69 -10.12
CA LEU A 69 11.60 4.25 -11.21
C LEU A 69 11.93 2.78 -11.00
N LEU A 70 11.83 2.01 -12.08
CA LEU A 70 12.23 0.61 -12.08
C LEU A 70 13.55 0.50 -12.82
N ALA A 71 14.61 0.07 -12.11
CA ALA A 71 15.89 -0.20 -12.74
C ALA A 71 15.76 -1.42 -13.65
N ARG A 72 16.10 -1.26 -14.92
CA ARG A 72 15.98 -2.33 -15.92
C ARG A 72 17.29 -3.01 -16.16
N ARG A 73 18.41 -2.27 -16.11
CA ARG A 73 19.70 -2.77 -16.46
C ARG A 73 20.79 -1.81 -16.00
N ALA A 74 21.91 -2.35 -15.55
CA ALA A 74 23.15 -1.60 -15.34
C ALA A 74 24.09 -1.89 -16.50
N ASP A 75 24.75 -0.87 -17.05
CA ASP A 75 25.76 -1.07 -18.09
C ASP A 75 27.18 -1.11 -17.49
N ASP A 76 28.17 -1.43 -18.35
CA ASP A 76 29.56 -1.57 -17.92
C ASP A 76 30.23 -0.24 -17.51
N ASN A 77 29.61 0.88 -17.87
CA ASN A 77 30.08 2.22 -17.55
C ASN A 77 29.46 2.79 -16.25
N GLY A 78 28.67 1.99 -15.53
CA GLY A 78 28.02 2.38 -14.29
C GLY A 78 26.71 3.14 -14.44
N PHE A 79 26.16 3.23 -15.66
CA PHE A 79 24.85 3.83 -15.90
C PHE A 79 23.72 2.82 -15.68
N LEU A 80 22.63 3.30 -15.08
CA LEU A 80 21.41 2.52 -14.89
C LEU A 80 20.37 2.94 -15.94
N LYS A 81 19.82 1.94 -16.61
CA LYS A 81 18.62 2.14 -17.44
C LYS A 81 17.40 1.88 -16.61
N PHE A 82 16.42 2.75 -16.69
CA PHE A 82 15.20 2.66 -15.90
C PHE A 82 13.96 2.94 -16.74
N SER A 83 12.81 2.54 -16.24
CA SER A 83 11.51 2.96 -16.75
C SER A 83 10.70 3.58 -15.63
N PHE A 84 9.80 4.48 -15.99
CA PHE A 84 8.87 5.08 -15.05
C PHE A 84 7.75 4.10 -14.70
N SER A 85 7.32 4.15 -13.43
CA SER A 85 6.13 3.48 -12.95
C SER A 85 5.21 4.53 -12.34
N GLY A 86 4.01 4.61 -12.85
CA GLY A 86 3.03 5.59 -12.39
C GLY A 86 2.56 6.55 -13.44
#